data_2bcd86808834d4989d54a0ab021aac6f
#
_entry.id   2bcd86808834d4989d54a0ab021aac6f
#
_cell.length_a   1.000
_cell.length_b   1.000
_cell.length_c   1.000
_cell.angle_alpha   90.00
_cell.angle_beta   90.00
_cell.angle_gamma   90.00
#
_symmetry.space_group_name_H-M   'P 1'
#
loop_
_entity.id
_entity.type
_entity.pdbx_description
1 polymer ?
#
loop_
_entity_poly.entity_id
_entity_poly.type
_entity_poly.pdbx_seq_one_letter_code
_entity_poly.pdbx_strand_id
1 'polypeptide(L)'
;MKVMIDTNIIISAAITSQGTAAKAFMKAMLPPYEPVVCDYIVDELHRKFKQKFSKHAADLEDFLHYALQVIKIVPTPEIVMREEGKIRDLKDRPILRAAQQANVELLLTGDMDFLEAGITDPRIISASEFIVL
;
A
#
# COMPACT_ATOMS: atom_id res chain seq x y z
N MET A 1 7.22 -7.00 -12.14
CA MET A 1 7.33 -7.20 -10.67
C MET A 1 6.18 -6.51 -9.97
N LYS A 2 5.38 -7.26 -9.25
CA LYS A 2 4.19 -6.72 -8.55
C LYS A 2 4.59 -6.07 -7.24
N VAL A 3 4.12 -4.84 -7.04
CA VAL A 3 4.35 -4.05 -5.82
C VAL A 3 3.01 -3.69 -5.20
N MET A 4 2.73 -4.20 -4.00
CA MET A 4 1.56 -3.74 -3.25
C MET A 4 1.92 -2.47 -2.50
N ILE A 5 1.06 -1.47 -2.60
CA ILE A 5 1.31 -0.15 -2.01
C ILE A 5 0.38 0.03 -0.82
N ASP A 6 0.97 0.20 0.37
CA ASP A 6 0.21 0.40 1.60
C ASP A 6 -0.50 1.75 1.61
N THR A 7 -1.58 1.83 2.37
CA THR A 7 -2.46 3.01 2.49
C THR A 7 -1.69 4.30 2.75
N ASN A 8 -0.78 4.28 3.71
CA ASN A 8 -0.07 5.51 4.12
C ASN A 8 0.88 6.04 3.05
N ILE A 9 1.45 5.18 2.23
CA ILE A 9 2.27 5.61 1.10
C ILE A 9 1.41 6.41 0.11
N ILE A 10 0.22 5.91 -0.21
CA ILE A 10 -0.69 6.57 -1.16
C ILE A 10 -1.14 7.92 -0.63
N ILE A 11 -1.54 7.98 0.64
CA ILE A 11 -1.97 9.24 1.27
C ILE A 11 -0.82 10.26 1.27
N SER A 12 0.37 9.84 1.70
CA SER A 12 1.54 10.73 1.73
C SER A 12 1.91 11.22 0.34
N ALA A 13 1.82 10.36 -0.67
CA ALA A 13 2.09 10.74 -2.05
C ALA A 13 1.10 11.78 -2.57
N ALA A 14 -0.19 11.62 -2.21
CA ALA A 14 -1.24 12.53 -2.63
C ALA A 14 -1.11 13.92 -1.98
N ILE A 15 -0.69 13.95 -0.70
CA ILE A 15 -0.62 15.19 0.08
C ILE A 15 0.69 15.93 -0.16
N THR A 16 1.81 15.20 -0.24
CA THR A 16 3.16 15.78 -0.36
C THR A 16 3.80 15.34 -1.67
N SER A 17 3.55 16.10 -2.75
CA SER A 17 3.96 15.73 -4.11
C SER A 17 5.48 15.65 -4.32
N GLN A 18 6.27 16.31 -3.46
CA GLN A 18 7.73 16.35 -3.56
C GLN A 18 8.42 15.40 -2.58
N GLY A 19 7.65 14.67 -1.76
CA GLY A 19 8.18 13.82 -0.70
C GLY A 19 8.71 12.47 -1.20
N THR A 20 9.36 11.76 -0.28
CA THR A 20 9.92 10.42 -0.55
C THR A 20 8.81 9.41 -0.93
N ALA A 21 7.67 9.47 -0.25
CA ALA A 21 6.54 8.60 -0.58
C ALA A 21 6.02 8.83 -1.98
N ALA A 22 5.95 10.10 -2.43
CA ALA A 22 5.52 10.43 -3.77
C ALA A 22 6.48 9.89 -4.84
N LYS A 23 7.79 9.98 -4.58
CA LYS A 23 8.82 9.44 -5.49
C LYS A 23 8.71 7.92 -5.59
N ALA A 24 8.53 7.24 -4.46
CA ALA A 24 8.34 5.79 -4.43
C ALA A 24 7.05 5.40 -5.15
N PHE A 25 5.97 6.11 -4.90
CA PHE A 25 4.69 5.87 -5.55
C PHE A 25 4.81 5.98 -7.07
N MET A 26 5.43 7.05 -7.56
CA MET A 26 5.61 7.25 -9.00
C MET A 26 6.47 6.15 -9.62
N LYS A 27 7.52 5.72 -8.93
CA LYS A 27 8.36 4.62 -9.40
C LYS A 27 7.56 3.32 -9.52
N ALA A 28 6.71 3.03 -8.54
CA ALA A 28 5.87 1.83 -8.55
C ALA A 28 4.84 1.82 -9.67
N MET A 29 4.44 3.00 -10.15
CA MET A 29 3.47 3.15 -11.24
C MET A 29 4.06 2.87 -12.63
N LEU A 30 5.36 2.74 -12.73
CA LEU A 30 6.07 2.62 -14.03
C LEU A 30 6.70 1.22 -14.18
N PRO A 31 6.77 0.71 -15.43
CA PRO A 31 7.49 -0.53 -15.68
C PRO A 31 8.96 -0.44 -15.19
N PRO A 32 9.55 -1.53 -14.71
CA PRO A 32 9.06 -2.91 -14.72
C PRO A 32 8.13 -3.28 -13.56
N TYR A 33 7.66 -2.30 -12.80
CA TYR A 33 6.78 -2.54 -11.67
C TYR A 33 5.31 -2.53 -12.09
N GLU A 34 4.52 -3.35 -11.39
CA GLU A 34 3.07 -3.45 -11.57
C GLU A 34 2.42 -3.10 -10.23
N PRO A 35 1.84 -1.89 -10.10
CA PRO A 35 1.26 -1.46 -8.83
C PRO A 35 -0.03 -2.23 -8.52
N VAL A 36 -0.16 -2.65 -7.25
CA VAL A 36 -1.30 -3.44 -6.77
C VAL A 36 -1.76 -2.89 -5.43
N VAL A 37 -3.06 -2.88 -5.21
CA VAL A 37 -3.68 -2.67 -3.89
C VAL A 37 -4.75 -3.73 -3.70
N CYS A 38 -5.12 -4.02 -2.45
CA CYS A 38 -6.28 -4.87 -2.18
C CYS A 38 -7.50 -4.00 -1.89
N ASP A 39 -8.69 -4.60 -1.99
CA ASP A 39 -9.95 -3.92 -1.71
C ASP A 39 -10.01 -3.37 -0.28
N TYR A 40 -9.38 -4.06 0.67
CA TYR A 40 -9.24 -3.58 2.05
C TYR A 40 -8.50 -2.23 2.11
N ILE A 41 -7.43 -2.07 1.33
CA ILE A 41 -6.69 -0.80 1.23
C ILE A 41 -7.57 0.29 0.61
N VAL A 42 -8.31 -0.02 -0.43
CA VAL A 42 -9.20 0.95 -1.09
C VAL A 42 -10.25 1.45 -0.09
N ASP A 43 -10.88 0.55 0.66
CA ASP A 43 -11.87 0.93 1.68
C ASP A 43 -11.24 1.79 2.77
N GLU A 44 -10.04 1.46 3.21
CA GLU A 44 -9.30 2.23 4.21
C GLU A 44 -8.98 3.64 3.71
N LEU A 45 -8.59 3.77 2.44
CA LEU A 45 -8.32 5.07 1.82
C LEU A 45 -9.56 5.96 1.85
N HIS A 46 -10.71 5.45 1.38
CA HIS A 46 -11.96 6.21 1.38
C HIS A 46 -12.36 6.64 2.79
N ARG A 47 -12.22 5.74 3.76
CA ARG A 47 -12.55 6.02 5.16
C ARG A 47 -11.65 7.11 5.74
N LYS A 48 -10.34 7.02 5.52
CA LYS A 48 -9.37 8.01 6.02
C LYS A 48 -9.56 9.38 5.37
N PHE A 49 -9.90 9.44 4.09
CA PHE A 49 -10.18 10.71 3.43
C PHE A 49 -11.31 11.47 4.14
N LYS A 50 -12.38 10.76 4.49
CA LYS A 50 -13.53 11.36 5.17
C LYS A 50 -13.23 11.74 6.63
N GLN A 51 -12.53 10.87 7.35
CA GLN A 51 -12.33 11.01 8.79
C GLN A 51 -11.18 11.93 9.17
N LYS A 52 -10.07 11.87 8.44
CA LYS A 52 -8.84 12.58 8.79
C LYS A 52 -8.51 13.75 7.87
N PHE A 53 -9.02 13.74 6.67
CA PHE A 53 -8.68 14.74 5.64
C PHE A 53 -9.94 15.32 5.01
N SER A 54 -10.97 15.58 5.80
CA SER A 54 -12.28 16.00 5.30
C SER A 54 -12.25 17.26 4.45
N LYS A 55 -11.33 18.19 4.73
CA LYS A 55 -11.18 19.43 3.96
C LYS A 55 -10.64 19.20 2.55
N HIS A 56 -9.96 18.11 2.34
CA HIS A 56 -9.33 17.76 1.04
C HIS A 56 -9.89 16.47 0.47
N ALA A 57 -10.99 15.98 1.04
CA ALA A 57 -11.55 14.68 0.66
C ALA A 57 -11.86 14.59 -0.83
N ALA A 58 -12.44 15.63 -1.42
CA ALA A 58 -12.78 15.62 -2.84
C ALA A 58 -11.53 15.50 -3.72
N ASP A 59 -10.48 16.25 -3.40
CA ASP A 59 -9.22 16.20 -4.15
C ASP A 59 -8.52 14.84 -4.01
N LEU A 60 -8.57 14.26 -2.81
CA LEU A 60 -8.00 12.94 -2.55
C LEU A 60 -8.77 11.83 -3.27
N GLU A 61 -10.09 11.94 -3.32
CA GLU A 61 -10.92 11.00 -4.07
C GLU A 61 -10.63 11.07 -5.57
N ASP A 62 -10.45 12.28 -6.10
CA ASP A 62 -10.06 12.47 -7.51
C ASP A 62 -8.69 11.86 -7.79
N PHE A 63 -7.72 12.09 -6.91
CA PHE A 63 -6.40 11.46 -7.01
C PHE A 63 -6.51 9.95 -7.07
N LEU A 64 -7.27 9.36 -6.15
CA LEU A 64 -7.46 7.91 -6.09
C LEU A 64 -8.14 7.37 -7.35
N HIS A 65 -9.16 8.09 -7.84
CA HIS A 65 -9.86 7.69 -9.06
C HIS A 65 -8.89 7.53 -10.23
N TYR A 66 -8.00 8.50 -10.43
CA TYR A 66 -7.00 8.43 -11.50
C TYR A 66 -5.93 7.37 -11.23
N ALA A 67 -5.48 7.25 -9.99
CA ALA A 67 -4.49 6.23 -9.63
C ALA A 67 -5.00 4.81 -9.90
N LEU A 68 -6.27 4.55 -9.60
CA LEU A 68 -6.88 3.23 -9.80
C LEU A 68 -7.10 2.88 -11.29
N GLN A 69 -6.88 3.82 -12.21
CA GLN A 69 -6.85 3.49 -13.64
C GLN A 69 -5.60 2.66 -13.99
N VAL A 70 -4.53 2.79 -13.20
CA VAL A 70 -3.25 2.11 -13.40
C VAL A 70 -3.05 0.99 -12.38
N ILE A 71 -3.41 1.23 -11.13
CA ILE A 71 -3.22 0.27 -10.03
C ILE A 71 -4.26 -0.83 -10.11
N LYS A 72 -3.80 -2.08 -10.08
CA LYS A 72 -4.69 -3.25 -10.06
C LYS A 72 -5.23 -3.47 -8.66
N ILE A 73 -6.54 -3.68 -8.54
CA ILE A 73 -7.19 -4.04 -7.28
C ILE A 73 -7.33 -5.55 -7.20
N VAL A 74 -6.84 -6.14 -6.11
CA VAL A 74 -6.96 -7.59 -5.85
C VAL A 74 -7.83 -7.82 -4.62
N PRO A 75 -8.49 -8.99 -4.52
CA PRO A 75 -9.32 -9.28 -3.35
C PRO A 75 -8.47 -9.53 -2.11
N THR A 76 -9.07 -9.29 -0.94
CA THR A 76 -8.49 -9.61 0.35
C THR A 76 -9.07 -10.93 0.84
N PRO A 77 -8.26 -11.98 1.02
CA PRO A 77 -8.78 -13.26 1.49
C PRO A 77 -9.34 -13.17 2.92
N GLU A 78 -10.40 -13.91 3.17
CA GLU A 78 -10.99 -13.98 4.50
C GLU A 78 -10.29 -14.99 5.43
N ILE A 79 -9.63 -15.98 4.84
CA ILE A 79 -8.94 -17.03 5.61
C ILE A 79 -7.65 -16.49 6.18
N VAL A 80 -7.54 -16.50 7.50
CA VAL A 80 -6.37 -16.05 8.24
C VAL A 80 -5.18 -16.97 7.95
N MET A 81 -4.04 -16.34 7.68
CA MET A 81 -2.79 -17.06 7.40
C MET A 81 -1.86 -17.02 8.61
N ARG A 82 -1.05 -18.08 8.76
CA ARG A 82 -0.17 -18.23 9.92
C ARG A 82 0.82 -17.09 10.08
N GLU A 83 1.41 -16.62 8.98
CA GLU A 83 2.46 -15.59 9.01
C GLU A 83 1.96 -14.22 9.44
N GLU A 84 0.68 -13.93 9.26
CA GLU A 84 0.15 -12.63 9.65
C GLU A 84 0.22 -12.40 11.16
N GLY A 85 0.37 -13.46 11.95
CA GLY A 85 0.60 -13.34 13.38
C GLY A 85 1.87 -12.59 13.75
N LYS A 86 2.83 -12.46 12.83
CA LYS A 86 4.04 -11.67 13.01
C LYS A 86 3.76 -10.17 13.01
N ILE A 87 2.62 -9.75 12.48
CA ILE A 87 2.19 -8.34 12.42
C ILE A 87 1.43 -8.02 13.70
N ARG A 88 1.91 -7.02 14.45
CA ARG A 88 1.28 -6.65 15.73
C ARG A 88 -0.09 -6.03 15.55
N ASP A 89 -0.23 -5.10 14.59
CA ASP A 89 -1.49 -4.42 14.37
C ASP A 89 -2.45 -5.32 13.58
N LEU A 90 -3.55 -5.68 14.21
CA LEU A 90 -4.57 -6.54 13.60
C LEU A 90 -5.13 -5.94 12.31
N LYS A 91 -5.16 -4.61 12.21
CA LYS A 91 -5.68 -3.89 11.04
C LYS A 91 -4.82 -4.06 9.80
N ASP A 92 -3.53 -4.36 9.99
CA ASP A 92 -2.59 -4.52 8.87
C ASP A 92 -2.51 -5.95 8.36
N ARG A 93 -2.99 -6.92 9.13
CA ARG A 93 -2.92 -8.33 8.78
C ARG A 93 -3.62 -8.69 7.46
N PRO A 94 -4.80 -8.12 7.15
CA PRO A 94 -5.45 -8.39 5.86
C PRO A 94 -4.61 -7.98 4.66
N ILE A 95 -3.79 -6.94 4.80
CA ILE A 95 -2.91 -6.45 3.73
C ILE A 95 -1.85 -7.50 3.39
N LEU A 96 -1.21 -8.10 4.39
CA LEU A 96 -0.25 -9.18 4.17
C LEU A 96 -0.92 -10.38 3.49
N ARG A 97 -2.11 -10.72 3.96
CA ARG A 97 -2.89 -11.82 3.42
C ARG A 97 -3.16 -11.66 1.92
N ALA A 98 -3.59 -10.45 1.54
CA ALA A 98 -3.85 -10.11 0.14
C ALA A 98 -2.57 -10.12 -0.69
N ALA A 99 -1.47 -9.60 -0.13
CA ALA A 99 -0.18 -9.56 -0.79
C ALA A 99 0.32 -10.97 -1.12
N GLN A 100 0.21 -11.88 -0.18
CA GLN A 100 0.64 -13.27 -0.38
C GLN A 100 -0.24 -14.00 -1.39
N GLN A 101 -1.56 -13.82 -1.33
CA GLN A 101 -2.46 -14.47 -2.29
C GLN A 101 -2.24 -13.96 -3.71
N ALA A 102 -1.97 -12.67 -3.88
CA ALA A 102 -1.74 -12.07 -5.19
C ALA A 102 -0.31 -12.29 -5.71
N ASN A 103 0.54 -12.95 -4.92
CA ASN A 103 1.94 -13.23 -5.26
C ASN A 103 2.72 -11.95 -5.57
N VAL A 104 2.50 -10.90 -4.78
CA VAL A 104 3.29 -9.69 -4.93
C VAL A 104 4.72 -9.94 -4.44
N GLU A 105 5.69 -9.33 -5.07
CA GLU A 105 7.09 -9.49 -4.76
C GLU A 105 7.57 -8.49 -3.71
N LEU A 106 6.97 -7.29 -3.74
CA LEU A 106 7.30 -6.22 -2.79
C LEU A 106 6.04 -5.67 -2.14
N LEU A 107 6.12 -5.38 -0.84
CA LEU A 107 5.12 -4.60 -0.13
C LEU A 107 5.76 -3.29 0.30
N LEU A 108 5.33 -2.20 -0.33
CA LEU A 108 5.85 -0.85 -0.10
C LEU A 108 5.06 -0.21 1.04
N THR A 109 5.71 0.05 2.16
CA THR A 109 5.07 0.55 3.37
C THR A 109 6.00 1.45 4.17
N GLY A 110 5.42 2.34 4.97
CA GLY A 110 6.15 3.11 5.98
C GLY A 110 5.86 2.63 7.40
N ASP A 111 5.06 1.58 7.55
CA ASP A 111 4.63 1.10 8.86
C ASP A 111 5.70 0.20 9.49
N MET A 112 6.18 0.59 10.66
CA MET A 112 7.19 -0.17 11.39
C MET A 112 6.69 -1.56 11.80
N ASP A 113 5.39 -1.74 11.99
CA ASP A 113 4.82 -3.04 12.32
C ASP A 113 5.04 -4.05 11.18
N PHE A 114 5.07 -3.59 9.93
CA PHE A 114 5.45 -4.42 8.80
C PHE A 114 6.97 -4.56 8.67
N LEU A 115 7.69 -3.43 8.75
CA LEU A 115 9.14 -3.40 8.50
C LEU A 115 9.92 -4.23 9.53
N GLU A 116 9.44 -4.32 10.75
CA GLU A 116 10.09 -5.04 11.85
C GLU A 116 9.54 -6.46 12.06
N ALA A 117 8.56 -6.89 11.28
CA ALA A 117 7.87 -8.16 11.50
C ALA A 117 8.68 -9.41 11.14
N GLY A 118 9.78 -9.26 10.41
CA GLY A 118 10.60 -10.39 9.99
C GLY A 118 9.98 -11.22 8.87
N ILE A 119 9.10 -10.61 8.06
CA ILE A 119 8.47 -11.27 6.92
C ILE A 119 9.42 -11.20 5.73
N THR A 120 9.62 -12.32 5.05
CA THR A 120 10.53 -12.43 3.91
C THR A 120 9.82 -12.53 2.56
N ASP A 121 8.55 -12.94 2.55
CA ASP A 121 7.76 -13.08 1.34
C ASP A 121 6.32 -12.61 1.59
N PRO A 122 5.91 -11.49 0.99
CA PRO A 122 6.69 -10.60 0.12
C PRO A 122 7.82 -9.88 0.86
N ARG A 123 8.79 -9.37 0.11
CA ARG A 123 9.80 -8.48 0.70
C ARG A 123 9.13 -7.19 1.12
N ILE A 124 9.32 -6.80 2.38
CA ILE A 124 8.78 -5.55 2.91
C ILE A 124 9.83 -4.46 2.71
N ILE A 125 9.44 -3.34 2.10
CA ILE A 125 10.39 -2.30 1.72
C ILE A 125 9.82 -0.92 2.02
N SER A 126 10.68 -0.04 2.55
CA SER A 126 10.31 1.36 2.78
C SER A 126 10.41 2.17 1.49
N ALA A 127 9.81 3.37 1.51
CA ALA A 127 9.91 4.28 0.37
C ALA A 127 11.35 4.67 0.07
N SER A 128 12.15 4.97 1.12
CA SER A 128 13.55 5.34 0.96
C SER A 128 14.38 4.24 0.31
N GLU A 129 14.15 3.00 0.72
CA GLU A 129 14.83 1.85 0.13
C GLU A 129 14.39 1.60 -1.31
N PHE A 130 13.09 1.73 -1.57
CA PHE A 130 12.54 1.45 -2.89
C PHE A 130 13.05 2.40 -3.96
N ILE A 131 13.18 3.69 -3.66
CA ILE A 131 13.63 4.68 -4.66
C ILE A 131 15.06 4.48 -5.10
N VAL A 132 15.88 3.78 -4.33
CA VAL A 132 17.29 3.48 -4.68
C VAL A 132 17.49 2.03 -5.12
N LEU A 133 16.44 1.29 -5.24
CA LEU A 133 16.49 -0.12 -5.64
C LEU A 133 16.88 -0.30 -7.12
#